data_b730b3c28e997937a77b29b3881748cb
#
_entry.id   b730b3c28e997937a77b29b3881748cb
#
_cell.length_a   1.000
_cell.length_b   1.000
_cell.length_c   1.000
_cell.angle_alpha   90.00
_cell.angle_beta   90.00
_cell.angle_gamma   90.00
#
_symmetry.space_group_name_H-M   'P 1'
#
loop_
_entity.id
_entity.type
_entity.pdbx_description
1 polymer ?
#
loop_
_entity_poly.entity_id
_entity_poly.type
_entity_poly.pdbx_seq_one_letter_code
_entity_poly.pdbx_strand_id
1 'polypeptide(L)'
;WTASFQNLGFQADGVTIEFPWVGDKLVEWDKDSKEVIWTWNTFDHFSMLDYDQFGGTWTEAYLSLQYDWTHVNAVIFDESESAIYISTRHLSRITKIDYPSGEIIWNLGHEMPSGQVQMGNEIGFSFQHSLQKLNNGNILTFDNGNLSPEFRGTEQPISRAIEIEINNNNAALFWSYDLSPDLFSFASGNAQKLENGNVLITTVGGGGRSLEINPQGELVWEGLYNLSLPDGAVYRAHRIPGLYPAAYSVLINNLEGENVNNGVFLPEGSSNISFSIVNEGSYRLPLLLQIADEEGWFGAQTLEVTLEPNSTQYVSFNGNIASANNTSLIQLSVE
;
A
#
# COMPACT_ATOMS: atom_id res chain seq x y z
N TRP A 1 -4.47 -1.07 33.31
CA TRP A 1 -3.33 -0.24 33.67
C TRP A 1 -3.78 1.18 33.91
N THR A 2 -3.22 1.82 34.90
CA THR A 2 -3.47 3.22 35.26
C THR A 2 -2.14 3.94 35.39
N ALA A 3 -2.04 5.17 34.91
CA ALA A 3 -0.89 6.03 35.14
C ALA A 3 -1.31 7.26 35.94
N SER A 4 -0.45 7.69 36.83
CA SER A 4 -0.66 8.92 37.58
C SER A 4 -0.07 10.10 36.84
N PHE A 5 -0.88 11.13 36.62
CA PHE A 5 -0.44 12.38 36.02
C PHE A 5 0.56 13.18 36.86
N GLN A 6 0.79 12.81 38.12
CA GLN A 6 1.81 13.45 38.94
C GLN A 6 3.19 13.44 38.29
N ASN A 7 3.53 12.36 37.59
CA ASN A 7 4.83 12.22 36.94
C ASN A 7 4.95 13.05 35.63
N LEU A 8 3.86 13.64 35.17
CA LEU A 8 3.76 14.36 33.91
C LEU A 8 3.61 15.88 34.10
N GLY A 9 3.72 16.38 35.35
CA GLY A 9 3.62 17.80 35.63
C GLY A 9 2.21 18.38 35.61
N PHE A 10 1.17 17.58 35.39
CA PHE A 10 -0.23 18.01 35.44
C PHE A 10 -0.76 17.79 36.87
N GLN A 11 -0.61 18.78 37.74
CA GLN A 11 -1.33 18.88 38.98
C GLN A 11 -2.31 20.05 38.92
N ALA A 12 -3.59 19.73 38.89
CA ALA A 12 -4.62 20.72 39.20
C ALA A 12 -4.96 20.57 40.69
N ASP A 13 -4.72 21.62 41.48
CA ASP A 13 -5.14 21.76 42.86
C ASP A 13 -4.63 20.66 43.82
N GLY A 14 -3.47 20.09 43.55
CA GLY A 14 -2.88 19.03 44.38
C GLY A 14 -3.59 17.67 44.31
N VAL A 15 -4.49 17.48 43.36
CA VAL A 15 -5.18 16.22 43.11
C VAL A 15 -4.45 15.46 41.98
N THR A 16 -4.09 14.21 42.23
CA THR A 16 -3.61 13.31 41.19
C THR A 16 -4.78 12.76 40.42
N ILE A 17 -4.76 12.97 39.08
CA ILE A 17 -5.74 12.38 38.19
C ILE A 17 -5.13 11.12 37.60
N GLU A 18 -5.81 10.00 37.73
CA GLU A 18 -5.42 8.71 37.15
C GLU A 18 -6.38 8.38 36.00
N PHE A 19 -5.82 7.97 34.88
CA PHE A 19 -6.60 7.49 33.73
C PHE A 19 -6.20 6.05 33.38
N PRO A 20 -7.14 5.22 32.90
CA PRO A 20 -6.81 3.95 32.30
C PRO A 20 -6.02 4.19 31.01
N TRP A 21 -4.99 3.40 30.80
CA TRP A 21 -4.26 3.38 29.53
C TRP A 21 -4.91 2.41 28.56
N VAL A 22 -5.01 2.82 27.31
CA VAL A 22 -5.51 2.02 26.20
C VAL A 22 -4.33 1.70 25.29
N GLY A 23 -4.06 0.44 25.08
CA GLY A 23 -3.08 -0.07 24.12
C GLY A 23 -3.77 -0.85 23.02
N ASP A 24 -2.99 -1.29 22.04
CA ASP A 24 -3.49 -2.00 20.87
C ASP A 24 -3.19 -3.50 20.93
N LYS A 25 -4.03 -4.27 20.26
CA LYS A 25 -3.86 -5.71 20.08
C LYS A 25 -3.98 -6.07 18.61
N LEU A 26 -2.95 -6.72 18.07
CA LEU A 26 -3.02 -7.39 16.79
C LEU A 26 -3.71 -8.73 16.95
N VAL A 27 -4.52 -9.08 15.99
CA VAL A 27 -5.28 -10.33 15.96
C VAL A 27 -5.21 -10.92 14.56
N GLU A 28 -4.75 -12.15 14.48
CA GLU A 28 -4.93 -12.97 13.28
C GLU A 28 -6.17 -13.82 13.47
N TRP A 29 -7.10 -13.68 12.54
CA TRP A 29 -8.38 -14.38 12.56
C TRP A 29 -8.49 -15.27 11.33
N ASP A 30 -8.69 -16.55 11.57
CA ASP A 30 -8.87 -17.52 10.49
C ASP A 30 -10.28 -17.45 9.92
N LYS A 31 -10.39 -17.17 8.62
CA LYS A 31 -11.67 -16.96 7.95
C LYS A 31 -12.53 -18.23 7.84
N ASP A 32 -11.92 -19.43 7.88
CA ASP A 32 -12.62 -20.70 7.69
C ASP A 32 -13.09 -21.27 9.03
N SER A 33 -12.21 -21.36 10.03
CA SER A 33 -12.55 -21.79 11.38
C SER A 33 -13.31 -20.74 12.20
N LYS A 34 -13.22 -19.45 11.84
CA LYS A 34 -13.75 -18.31 12.59
C LYS A 34 -13.12 -18.13 13.97
N GLU A 35 -11.89 -18.60 14.13
CA GLU A 35 -11.14 -18.53 15.39
C GLU A 35 -9.98 -17.56 15.29
N VAL A 36 -9.59 -17.00 16.46
CA VAL A 36 -8.35 -16.24 16.61
C VAL A 36 -7.21 -17.24 16.76
N ILE A 37 -6.27 -17.21 15.82
CA ILE A 37 -5.15 -18.16 15.78
C ILE A 37 -3.82 -17.57 16.24
N TRP A 38 -3.68 -16.25 16.27
CA TRP A 38 -2.53 -15.54 16.79
C TRP A 38 -2.92 -14.18 17.34
N THR A 39 -2.18 -13.72 18.37
CA THR A 39 -2.38 -12.38 18.95
C THR A 39 -1.07 -11.78 19.43
N TRP A 40 -0.97 -10.46 19.39
CA TRP A 40 0.12 -9.69 19.93
C TRP A 40 -0.40 -8.41 20.58
N ASN A 41 0.09 -8.05 21.77
CA ASN A 41 -0.45 -6.94 22.56
C ASN A 41 0.66 -5.96 22.92
N THR A 42 0.44 -4.67 22.71
CA THR A 42 1.43 -3.63 23.02
C THR A 42 1.81 -3.59 24.49
N PHE A 43 0.91 -3.94 25.42
CA PHE A 43 1.21 -3.99 26.85
C PHE A 43 2.18 -5.11 27.25
N ASP A 44 2.29 -6.16 26.46
CA ASP A 44 3.18 -7.29 26.76
C ASP A 44 4.60 -7.05 26.22
N HIS A 45 4.77 -6.12 25.26
CA HIS A 45 6.01 -5.95 24.51
C HIS A 45 6.64 -4.56 24.65
N PHE A 46 5.84 -3.51 24.83
CA PHE A 46 6.35 -2.15 24.97
C PHE A 46 6.47 -1.73 26.44
N SER A 47 7.52 -0.96 26.73
CA SER A 47 7.70 -0.37 28.04
C SER A 47 6.75 0.80 28.24
N MET A 48 6.03 0.82 29.35
CA MET A 48 5.19 1.95 29.74
C MET A 48 6.00 3.20 30.18
N LEU A 49 7.34 3.13 30.20
CA LEU A 49 8.18 4.33 30.32
C LEU A 49 8.13 5.17 29.03
N ASP A 50 7.77 4.52 27.90
CA ASP A 50 7.63 5.18 26.61
C ASP A 50 6.17 5.65 26.43
N TYR A 51 6.00 6.95 26.33
CA TYR A 51 4.73 7.62 26.09
C TYR A 51 4.98 8.98 25.41
N ASP A 52 3.95 9.62 24.90
CA ASP A 52 4.07 10.97 24.34
C ASP A 52 4.48 11.98 25.45
N GLN A 53 5.74 12.38 25.44
CA GLN A 53 6.32 13.31 26.44
C GLN A 53 6.13 14.79 26.07
N PHE A 54 5.63 15.08 24.85
CA PHE A 54 5.50 16.43 24.32
C PHE A 54 4.08 16.99 24.45
N GLY A 55 3.15 16.21 24.96
CA GLY A 55 1.80 16.65 25.28
C GLY A 55 0.81 16.66 24.12
N GLY A 56 1.16 16.09 22.95
CA GLY A 56 0.29 16.07 21.77
C GLY A 56 -1.01 15.27 21.95
N THR A 57 -1.03 14.34 22.95
CA THR A 57 -2.18 13.47 23.20
C THR A 57 -2.93 13.75 24.52
N TRP A 58 -2.39 14.61 25.36
CA TRP A 58 -2.89 14.80 26.74
C TRP A 58 -4.21 15.51 26.83
N THR A 59 -4.48 16.49 25.96
CA THR A 59 -5.78 17.19 25.94
C THR A 59 -6.91 16.21 25.69
N GLU A 60 -6.75 15.29 24.74
CA GLU A 60 -7.74 14.26 24.44
C GLU A 60 -7.90 13.25 25.59
N ALA A 61 -6.80 12.85 26.21
CA ALA A 61 -6.82 11.98 27.39
C ALA A 61 -7.61 12.59 28.55
N TYR A 62 -7.47 13.90 28.76
CA TYR A 62 -8.20 14.62 29.80
C TYR A 62 -9.69 14.72 29.49
N LEU A 63 -10.06 14.92 28.22
CA LEU A 63 -11.46 15.01 27.79
C LEU A 63 -12.17 13.66 27.79
N SER A 64 -11.47 12.60 27.42
CA SER A 64 -12.03 11.25 27.31
C SER A 64 -11.90 10.43 28.60
N LEU A 65 -11.14 10.92 29.60
CA LEU A 65 -10.80 10.23 30.86
C LEU A 65 -10.13 8.87 30.63
N GLN A 66 -9.39 8.72 29.53
CA GLN A 66 -8.54 7.58 29.21
C GLN A 66 -7.35 8.04 28.39
N TYR A 67 -6.23 7.37 28.52
CA TYR A 67 -5.02 7.69 27.75
C TYR A 67 -4.82 6.67 26.63
N ASP A 68 -5.04 7.09 25.39
CA ASP A 68 -4.74 6.33 24.17
C ASP A 68 -3.21 6.30 23.99
N TRP A 69 -2.60 5.24 24.49
CA TRP A 69 -1.15 5.16 24.68
C TRP A 69 -0.40 4.92 23.39
N THR A 70 -0.80 3.91 22.62
CA THR A 70 -0.01 3.45 21.47
C THR A 70 -0.57 3.89 20.13
N HIS A 71 -1.86 3.75 19.91
CA HIS A 71 -2.57 4.14 18.70
C HIS A 71 -1.94 3.54 17.44
N VAL A 72 -1.95 2.21 17.36
CA VAL A 72 -1.49 1.49 16.15
C VAL A 72 -2.43 1.78 14.99
N ASN A 73 -1.95 2.45 13.95
CA ASN A 73 -2.75 2.94 12.84
C ASN A 73 -2.42 2.30 11.48
N ALA A 74 -1.36 1.49 11.43
CA ALA A 74 -1.02 0.71 10.24
C ALA A 74 -0.38 -0.61 10.63
N VAL A 75 -0.65 -1.65 9.83
CA VAL A 75 -0.05 -2.97 9.92
C VAL A 75 0.24 -3.52 8.52
N ILE A 76 1.39 -4.15 8.35
CA ILE A 76 1.77 -4.91 7.16
C ILE A 76 2.22 -6.29 7.63
N PHE A 77 1.82 -7.34 6.93
CA PHE A 77 2.43 -8.65 7.01
C PHE A 77 3.27 -8.88 5.75
N ASP A 78 4.56 -9.16 5.92
CA ASP A 78 5.48 -9.52 4.84
C ASP A 78 5.72 -11.02 4.89
N GLU A 79 5.10 -11.75 3.95
CA GLU A 79 5.21 -13.21 3.85
C GLU A 79 6.65 -13.66 3.58
N SER A 80 7.41 -12.89 2.80
CA SER A 80 8.76 -13.24 2.40
C SER A 80 9.76 -13.20 3.56
N GLU A 81 9.49 -12.35 4.54
CA GLU A 81 10.31 -12.19 5.74
C GLU A 81 9.69 -12.87 6.96
N SER A 82 8.44 -13.39 6.86
CA SER A 82 7.63 -13.84 7.99
C SER A 82 7.62 -12.81 9.12
N ALA A 83 7.30 -11.55 8.78
CA ALA A 83 7.39 -10.44 9.71
C ALA A 83 6.19 -9.50 9.61
N ILE A 84 5.83 -8.91 10.76
CA ILE A 84 4.79 -7.89 10.86
C ILE A 84 5.44 -6.55 11.12
N TYR A 85 4.99 -5.51 10.39
CA TYR A 85 5.39 -4.13 10.61
C TYR A 85 4.19 -3.34 11.11
N ILE A 86 4.35 -2.60 12.20
CA ILE A 86 3.30 -1.73 12.74
C ILE A 86 3.78 -0.29 12.86
N SER A 87 2.86 0.64 12.67
CA SER A 87 3.04 2.06 12.95
C SER A 87 2.30 2.42 14.22
N THR A 88 3.04 2.86 15.23
CA THR A 88 2.53 3.28 16.53
C THR A 88 2.57 4.80 16.62
N ARG A 89 1.42 5.44 16.38
CA ARG A 89 1.29 6.89 16.20
C ARG A 89 1.80 7.68 17.40
N HIS A 90 1.29 7.40 18.59
CA HIS A 90 1.56 8.19 19.79
C HIS A 90 2.98 7.99 20.35
N LEU A 91 3.66 6.93 19.90
CA LEU A 91 5.07 6.70 20.22
C LEU A 91 6.01 7.18 19.10
N SER A 92 5.50 7.75 18.00
CA SER A 92 6.31 8.11 16.82
C SER A 92 7.27 6.98 16.44
N ARG A 93 6.73 5.75 16.32
CA ARG A 93 7.52 4.52 16.23
C ARG A 93 6.99 3.59 15.13
N ILE A 94 7.89 2.95 14.42
CA ILE A 94 7.63 1.80 13.56
C ILE A 94 8.33 0.60 14.18
N THR A 95 7.63 -0.52 14.32
CA THR A 95 8.15 -1.75 14.92
C THR A 95 8.08 -2.90 13.93
N LYS A 96 9.16 -3.67 13.80
CA LYS A 96 9.20 -4.96 13.11
C LYS A 96 9.12 -6.08 14.12
N ILE A 97 8.20 -7.01 13.91
CA ILE A 97 7.88 -8.12 14.79
C ILE A 97 8.09 -9.41 14.02
N ASP A 98 8.80 -10.37 14.57
CA ASP A 98 8.93 -11.72 14.03
C ASP A 98 7.60 -12.47 14.13
N TYR A 99 7.22 -13.16 13.07
CA TYR A 99 6.01 -13.98 13.06
C TYR A 99 6.37 -15.46 12.83
N PRO A 100 5.85 -16.41 13.63
CA PRO A 100 4.77 -16.22 14.62
C PRO A 100 5.25 -15.99 16.07
N SER A 101 6.55 -15.84 16.33
CA SER A 101 7.06 -15.76 17.71
C SER A 101 6.54 -14.54 18.48
N GLY A 102 6.29 -13.42 17.80
CA GLY A 102 5.90 -12.16 18.41
C GLY A 102 7.06 -11.34 18.99
N GLU A 103 8.30 -11.81 18.84
CA GLU A 103 9.48 -11.09 19.32
C GLU A 103 9.73 -9.83 18.47
N ILE A 104 10.07 -8.72 19.15
CA ILE A 104 10.43 -7.49 18.44
C ILE A 104 11.82 -7.65 17.84
N ILE A 105 11.92 -7.53 16.50
CA ILE A 105 13.19 -7.55 15.79
C ILE A 105 13.90 -6.20 15.97
N TRP A 106 13.17 -5.09 15.78
CA TRP A 106 13.66 -3.73 15.99
C TRP A 106 12.53 -2.71 16.16
N ASN A 107 12.87 -1.59 16.80
CA ASN A 107 12.06 -0.38 16.85
C ASN A 107 12.81 0.76 16.15
N LEU A 108 12.10 1.51 15.32
CA LEU A 108 12.56 2.64 14.53
C LEU A 108 11.76 3.88 14.91
N GLY A 109 12.41 4.99 15.23
CA GLY A 109 11.71 6.25 15.52
C GLY A 109 12.43 7.13 16.51
N HIS A 110 11.64 7.92 17.24
CA HIS A 110 12.18 8.81 18.26
C HIS A 110 12.70 8.04 19.49
N GLU A 111 13.88 8.42 19.97
CA GLU A 111 14.46 7.84 21.20
C GLU A 111 13.57 8.13 22.40
N MET A 112 13.34 7.10 23.21
CA MET A 112 12.48 7.16 24.39
C MET A 112 13.15 6.58 25.63
N PRO A 113 12.67 6.88 26.85
CA PRO A 113 13.32 6.54 28.12
C PRO A 113 13.60 5.06 28.34
N SER A 114 12.84 4.15 27.73
CA SER A 114 13.08 2.70 27.87
C SER A 114 14.35 2.22 27.17
N GLY A 115 14.86 2.97 26.20
CA GLY A 115 15.93 2.55 25.31
C GLY A 115 15.52 1.46 24.31
N GLN A 116 14.23 1.18 24.15
CA GLN A 116 13.73 0.17 23.18
C GLN A 116 13.85 0.58 21.72
N VAL A 117 13.98 1.88 21.43
CA VAL A 117 14.22 2.38 20.06
C VAL A 117 15.71 2.33 19.77
N GLN A 118 16.09 1.61 18.70
CA GLN A 118 17.49 1.37 18.38
C GLN A 118 18.04 2.26 17.27
N MET A 119 17.17 2.84 16.41
CA MET A 119 17.60 3.58 15.23
C MET A 119 16.56 4.60 14.77
N GLY A 120 16.97 5.54 13.93
CA GLY A 120 16.08 6.46 13.22
C GLY A 120 15.71 7.74 13.95
N ASN A 121 16.30 8.02 15.10
CA ASN A 121 16.02 9.25 15.86
C ASN A 121 16.28 10.52 15.01
N GLU A 122 17.31 10.51 14.18
CA GLU A 122 17.69 11.63 13.33
C GLU A 122 16.72 11.89 12.16
N ILE A 123 15.86 10.91 11.83
CA ILE A 123 14.84 11.08 10.79
C ILE A 123 13.78 12.08 11.25
N GLY A 124 13.46 12.06 12.55
CA GLY A 124 12.60 13.04 13.19
C GLY A 124 11.14 13.02 12.69
N PHE A 125 10.62 11.83 12.35
CA PHE A 125 9.19 11.71 12.05
C PHE A 125 8.36 11.62 13.32
N SER A 126 7.10 12.04 13.24
CA SER A 126 6.20 12.01 14.39
C SER A 126 4.75 11.83 13.99
N PHE A 127 4.01 11.07 14.82
CA PHE A 127 2.57 10.82 14.66
C PHE A 127 2.19 10.23 13.29
N GLN A 128 3.11 9.53 12.67
CA GLN A 128 3.00 9.01 11.32
C GLN A 128 1.80 8.09 11.11
N HIS A 129 1.32 8.06 9.86
CA HIS A 129 0.27 7.17 9.39
C HIS A 129 0.72 6.41 8.15
N SER A 130 0.07 5.26 7.91
CA SER A 130 0.36 4.43 6.74
C SER A 130 1.76 3.81 6.77
N LEU A 131 1.87 2.65 6.21
CA LEU A 131 3.13 1.97 5.94
C LEU A 131 3.03 1.31 4.57
N GLN A 132 4.10 1.37 3.80
CA GLN A 132 4.28 0.55 2.61
C GLN A 132 5.70 -0.02 2.61
N LYS A 133 5.84 -1.35 2.62
CA LYS A 133 7.11 -2.02 2.38
C LYS A 133 7.38 -2.00 0.87
N LEU A 134 8.52 -1.46 0.48
CA LEU A 134 8.91 -1.34 -0.93
C LEU A 134 9.77 -2.54 -1.36
N ASN A 135 9.82 -2.81 -2.66
CA ASN A 135 10.58 -3.93 -3.24
C ASN A 135 12.09 -3.84 -2.97
N ASN A 136 12.63 -2.64 -2.75
CA ASN A 136 14.03 -2.42 -2.38
C ASN A 136 14.32 -2.65 -0.89
N GLY A 137 13.31 -3.00 -0.09
CA GLY A 137 13.41 -3.19 1.34
C GLY A 137 13.12 -1.94 2.18
N ASN A 138 13.00 -0.76 1.57
CA ASN A 138 12.69 0.48 2.26
C ASN A 138 11.24 0.51 2.75
N ILE A 139 10.97 1.40 3.70
CA ILE A 139 9.61 1.68 4.18
C ILE A 139 9.22 3.09 3.76
N LEU A 140 8.07 3.21 3.09
CA LEU A 140 7.41 4.48 2.83
C LEU A 140 6.32 4.71 3.87
N THR A 141 6.28 5.91 4.45
CA THR A 141 5.26 6.33 5.42
C THR A 141 4.90 7.81 5.24
N PHE A 142 3.74 8.18 5.75
CA PHE A 142 3.32 9.57 5.85
C PHE A 142 3.63 10.08 7.26
N ASP A 143 4.64 10.93 7.38
CA ASP A 143 5.02 11.64 8.61
C ASP A 143 4.07 12.83 8.79
N ASN A 144 3.14 12.72 9.74
CA ASN A 144 2.24 13.83 10.04
C ASN A 144 2.98 15.06 10.56
N GLY A 145 4.12 14.85 11.23
CA GLY A 145 4.99 15.93 11.65
C GLY A 145 4.43 16.82 12.76
N ASN A 146 3.52 16.28 13.58
CA ASN A 146 2.93 17.03 14.71
C ASN A 146 3.99 17.59 15.65
N LEU A 147 5.11 16.88 15.82
CA LEU A 147 6.26 17.27 16.64
C LEU A 147 7.45 17.69 15.77
N SER A 148 7.21 18.14 14.55
CA SER A 148 8.32 18.57 13.70
C SER A 148 9.06 19.82 14.23
N PRO A 149 8.43 20.76 14.96
CA PRO A 149 9.17 21.79 15.66
C PRO A 149 10.20 21.24 16.65
N GLU A 150 9.82 20.26 17.44
CA GLU A 150 10.66 19.64 18.47
C GLU A 150 11.73 18.72 17.87
N PHE A 151 11.37 17.92 16.86
CA PHE A 151 12.23 16.88 16.30
C PHE A 151 13.11 17.38 15.15
N ARG A 152 12.64 18.35 14.38
CA ARG A 152 13.31 18.84 13.16
C ARG A 152 13.62 20.34 13.19
N GLY A 153 13.18 21.08 14.22
CA GLY A 153 13.39 22.51 14.35
C GLY A 153 12.60 23.37 13.35
N THR A 154 11.46 22.89 12.87
CA THR A 154 10.58 23.67 11.98
C THR A 154 9.86 24.77 12.77
N GLU A 155 9.50 25.88 12.14
CA GLU A 155 8.78 26.98 12.83
C GLU A 155 7.36 26.58 13.26
N GLN A 156 6.74 25.64 12.51
CA GLN A 156 5.41 25.13 12.75
C GLN A 156 5.35 23.66 12.31
N PRO A 157 4.31 22.88 12.72
CA PRO A 157 4.15 21.51 12.28
C PRO A 157 4.07 21.39 10.75
N ILE A 158 4.86 20.48 10.17
CA ILE A 158 4.95 20.23 8.73
C ILE A 158 4.85 18.74 8.49
N SER A 159 3.85 18.33 7.71
CA SER A 159 3.70 16.95 7.23
C SER A 159 4.55 16.69 6.00
N ARG A 160 4.96 15.43 5.83
CA ARG A 160 5.74 14.99 4.66
C ARG A 160 5.54 13.51 4.36
N ALA A 161 5.78 13.11 3.12
CA ALA A 161 5.99 11.72 2.79
C ALA A 161 7.48 11.40 2.91
N ILE A 162 7.83 10.27 3.50
CA ILE A 162 9.22 9.85 3.67
C ILE A 162 9.41 8.38 3.28
N GLU A 163 10.52 8.12 2.57
CA GLU A 163 11.04 6.78 2.31
C GLU A 163 12.27 6.58 3.20
N ILE A 164 12.25 5.54 4.01
CA ILE A 164 13.28 5.21 4.99
C ILE A 164 14.05 4.00 4.51
N GLU A 165 15.36 4.13 4.32
CA GLU A 165 16.27 3.03 4.07
C GLU A 165 16.68 2.38 5.40
N ILE A 166 16.60 1.04 5.46
CA ILE A 166 16.97 0.27 6.64
C ILE A 166 18.07 -0.70 6.28
N ASN A 167 19.26 -0.49 6.87
CA ASN A 167 20.44 -1.31 6.66
C ASN A 167 20.92 -1.87 8.00
N ASN A 168 20.63 -3.15 8.28
CA ASN A 168 20.95 -3.81 9.55
C ASN A 168 20.35 -3.04 10.75
N ASN A 169 21.19 -2.42 11.56
CA ASN A 169 20.81 -1.65 12.76
C ASN A 169 20.86 -0.14 12.54
N ASN A 170 20.80 0.31 11.31
CA ASN A 170 20.79 1.73 10.96
C ASN A 170 19.61 2.05 10.05
N ALA A 171 19.02 3.23 10.27
CA ALA A 171 17.96 3.75 9.42
C ALA A 171 18.32 5.18 8.99
N ALA A 172 18.05 5.49 7.75
CA ALA A 172 18.34 6.79 7.17
C ALA A 172 17.18 7.26 6.27
N LEU A 173 17.04 8.57 6.18
CA LEU A 173 16.11 9.18 5.23
C LEU A 173 16.66 8.98 3.81
N PHE A 174 15.95 8.19 3.00
CA PHE A 174 16.29 7.94 1.60
C PHE A 174 15.71 9.00 0.66
N TRP A 175 14.43 9.36 0.89
CA TRP A 175 13.70 10.37 0.13
C TRP A 175 12.66 11.03 1.02
N SER A 176 12.36 12.31 0.75
CA SER A 176 11.27 13.02 1.40
C SER A 176 10.65 14.07 0.48
N TYR A 177 9.37 14.36 0.75
CA TYR A 177 8.66 15.48 0.16
C TYR A 177 7.85 16.18 1.25
N ASP A 178 8.28 17.38 1.61
CA ASP A 178 7.61 18.21 2.62
C ASP A 178 6.39 18.90 1.98
N LEU A 179 5.25 18.81 2.67
CA LEU A 179 4.06 19.54 2.27
C LEU A 179 4.17 21.02 2.71
N SER A 180 3.48 21.91 1.97
CA SER A 180 3.34 23.29 2.42
C SER A 180 2.56 23.34 3.74
N PRO A 181 2.79 24.35 4.60
CA PRO A 181 2.16 24.43 5.92
C PRO A 181 0.64 24.43 5.92
N ASP A 182 0.00 24.96 4.89
CA ASP A 182 -1.45 24.93 4.71
C ASP A 182 -2.01 23.52 4.44
N LEU A 183 -1.15 22.57 4.07
CA LEU A 183 -1.48 21.17 3.88
C LEU A 183 -1.13 20.29 5.08
N PHE A 184 -0.78 20.87 6.21
CA PHE A 184 -0.49 20.12 7.43
C PHE A 184 -1.63 19.18 7.81
N SER A 185 -1.29 17.95 8.09
CA SER A 185 -2.21 16.86 8.46
C SER A 185 -1.99 16.49 9.91
N PHE A 186 -2.81 17.00 10.82
CA PHE A 186 -2.68 16.68 12.24
C PHE A 186 -2.97 15.20 12.58
N ALA A 187 -3.67 14.48 11.70
CA ALA A 187 -4.02 13.06 11.81
C ALA A 187 -4.33 12.49 10.42
N SER A 188 -4.43 11.17 10.32
CA SER A 188 -4.76 10.47 9.07
C SER A 188 -3.73 10.73 7.95
N GLY A 189 -4.10 10.47 6.71
CA GLY A 189 -3.22 10.60 5.56
C GLY A 189 -2.47 9.31 5.21
N ASN A 190 -1.90 9.28 4.01
CA ASN A 190 -1.05 8.19 3.57
C ASN A 190 -0.08 8.62 2.47
N ALA A 191 0.97 7.82 2.28
CA ALA A 191 1.83 7.86 1.13
C ALA A 191 1.83 6.49 0.44
N GLN A 192 1.75 6.49 -0.89
CA GLN A 192 1.77 5.28 -1.72
C GLN A 192 2.79 5.44 -2.85
N LYS A 193 3.77 4.54 -2.94
CA LYS A 193 4.64 4.42 -4.12
C LYS A 193 3.87 3.78 -5.25
N LEU A 194 3.83 4.44 -6.40
CA LEU A 194 3.17 3.96 -7.60
C LEU A 194 4.15 3.20 -8.50
N GLU A 195 3.63 2.37 -9.40
CA GLU A 195 4.45 1.58 -10.34
C GLU A 195 5.30 2.43 -11.28
N ASN A 196 4.83 3.64 -11.62
CA ASN A 196 5.59 4.61 -12.43
C ASN A 196 6.71 5.32 -11.66
N GLY A 197 6.92 4.96 -10.39
CA GLY A 197 7.93 5.57 -9.52
C GLY A 197 7.49 6.83 -8.79
N ASN A 198 6.31 7.37 -9.10
CA ASN A 198 5.76 8.52 -8.38
C ASN A 198 5.27 8.14 -6.98
N VAL A 199 5.02 9.13 -6.14
CA VAL A 199 4.41 8.95 -4.81
C VAL A 199 3.08 9.70 -4.77
N LEU A 200 2.00 8.98 -4.46
CA LEU A 200 0.70 9.57 -4.16
C LEU A 200 0.65 9.87 -2.66
N ILE A 201 0.47 11.14 -2.32
CA ILE A 201 0.37 11.62 -0.94
C ILE A 201 -1.06 12.10 -0.70
N THR A 202 -1.70 11.60 0.36
CA THR A 202 -3.02 12.09 0.78
C THR A 202 -2.92 12.75 2.14
N THR A 203 -3.50 13.94 2.27
CA THR A 203 -3.51 14.74 3.49
C THR A 203 -4.91 15.23 3.82
N VAL A 204 -5.21 15.43 5.10
CA VAL A 204 -6.46 16.10 5.53
C VAL A 204 -6.34 17.61 5.46
N GLY A 205 -5.12 18.15 5.40
CA GLY A 205 -4.86 19.57 5.26
C GLY A 205 -5.43 20.17 3.98
N GLY A 206 -5.65 21.48 3.96
CA GLY A 206 -6.13 22.19 2.77
C GLY A 206 -7.49 21.76 2.24
N GLY A 207 -8.38 21.24 3.11
CA GLY A 207 -9.68 20.70 2.72
C GLY A 207 -9.64 19.27 2.18
N GLY A 208 -8.59 18.53 2.48
CA GLY A 208 -8.35 17.17 2.01
C GLY A 208 -7.84 17.13 0.57
N ARG A 209 -6.62 16.64 0.39
CA ARG A 209 -5.96 16.57 -0.93
C ARG A 209 -5.24 15.27 -1.16
N SER A 210 -5.18 14.87 -2.42
CA SER A 210 -4.21 13.88 -2.90
C SER A 210 -3.30 14.53 -3.93
N LEU A 211 -2.00 14.35 -3.76
CA LEU A 211 -0.92 14.93 -4.57
C LEU A 211 -0.10 13.79 -5.15
N GLU A 212 0.14 13.77 -6.46
CA GLU A 212 1.09 12.85 -7.06
C GLU A 212 2.40 13.58 -7.35
N ILE A 213 3.47 13.10 -6.76
CA ILE A 213 4.81 13.70 -6.84
C ILE A 213 5.72 12.75 -7.62
N ASN A 214 6.41 13.26 -8.65
CA ASN A 214 7.39 12.48 -9.39
C ASN A 214 8.72 12.32 -8.61
N PRO A 215 9.65 11.44 -9.04
CA PRO A 215 10.93 11.26 -8.35
C PRO A 215 11.82 12.52 -8.28
N GLN A 216 11.56 13.52 -9.11
CA GLN A 216 12.26 14.81 -9.11
C GLN A 216 11.67 15.81 -8.10
N GLY A 217 10.58 15.43 -7.41
CA GLY A 217 9.90 16.29 -6.44
C GLY A 217 8.90 17.27 -7.08
N GLU A 218 8.49 17.04 -8.32
CA GLU A 218 7.52 17.88 -9.01
C GLU A 218 6.10 17.35 -8.83
N LEU A 219 5.15 18.24 -8.56
CA LEU A 219 3.73 17.94 -8.52
C LEU A 219 3.21 17.70 -9.94
N VAL A 220 2.77 16.47 -10.24
CA VAL A 220 2.27 16.07 -11.56
C VAL A 220 0.76 15.90 -11.62
N TRP A 221 0.11 15.71 -10.48
CA TRP A 221 -1.34 15.63 -10.37
C TRP A 221 -1.81 16.02 -8.98
N GLU A 222 -2.98 16.64 -8.90
CA GLU A 222 -3.64 17.03 -7.64
C GLU A 222 -5.14 16.74 -7.70
N GLY A 223 -5.68 16.20 -6.61
CA GLY A 223 -7.11 16.03 -6.39
C GLY A 223 -7.55 16.73 -5.09
N LEU A 224 -8.60 17.54 -5.16
CA LEU A 224 -9.19 18.25 -4.02
C LEU A 224 -10.52 17.63 -3.64
N TYR A 225 -10.68 17.26 -2.37
CA TYR A 225 -11.90 16.63 -1.85
C TYR A 225 -12.94 17.62 -1.33
N ASN A 226 -12.54 18.83 -0.96
CA ASN A 226 -13.38 19.84 -0.30
C ASN A 226 -14.04 19.33 0.99
N LEU A 227 -13.28 18.59 1.79
CA LEU A 227 -13.69 18.04 3.07
C LEU A 227 -12.88 18.69 4.19
N SER A 228 -13.56 19.31 5.14
CA SER A 228 -12.94 19.88 6.33
C SER A 228 -13.77 19.59 7.57
N LEU A 229 -13.09 19.38 8.69
CA LEU A 229 -13.78 19.19 9.97
C LEU A 229 -14.61 20.44 10.33
N PRO A 230 -15.82 20.27 10.91
CA PRO A 230 -16.39 19.00 11.40
C PRO A 230 -17.14 18.18 10.36
N ASP A 231 -17.28 18.66 9.11
CA ASP A 231 -18.15 18.05 8.11
C ASP A 231 -17.59 16.76 7.49
N GLY A 232 -16.30 16.49 7.71
CA GLY A 232 -15.64 15.28 7.26
C GLY A 232 -14.15 15.45 7.06
N ALA A 233 -13.46 14.34 6.81
CA ALA A 233 -12.05 14.31 6.43
C ALA A 233 -11.76 13.10 5.55
N VAL A 234 -10.83 13.24 4.58
CA VAL A 234 -10.31 12.10 3.84
C VAL A 234 -9.29 11.36 4.72
N TYR A 235 -9.57 10.10 5.05
CA TYR A 235 -8.66 9.32 5.88
C TYR A 235 -7.45 8.82 5.10
N ARG A 236 -7.69 8.19 3.95
CA ARG A 236 -6.67 7.66 3.02
C ARG A 236 -7.22 7.65 1.60
N ALA A 237 -6.32 7.73 0.63
CA ALA A 237 -6.64 7.43 -0.76
C ALA A 237 -5.54 6.56 -1.37
N HIS A 238 -5.94 5.60 -2.17
CA HIS A 238 -5.03 4.73 -2.90
C HIS A 238 -5.37 4.75 -4.37
N ARG A 239 -4.35 4.81 -5.22
CA ARG A 239 -4.51 4.55 -6.64
C ARG A 239 -4.34 3.06 -6.88
N ILE A 240 -5.31 2.48 -7.55
CA ILE A 240 -5.25 1.11 -8.06
C ILE A 240 -5.06 1.16 -9.58
N PRO A 241 -4.34 0.20 -10.19
CA PRO A 241 -4.07 0.21 -11.62
C PRO A 241 -5.34 0.17 -12.48
N GLY A 242 -6.39 -0.50 -12.01
CA GLY A 242 -7.66 -0.60 -12.72
C GLY A 242 -8.73 -1.30 -11.87
N LEU A 243 -9.99 -1.15 -12.28
CA LEU A 243 -11.12 -1.82 -11.63
C LEU A 243 -11.28 -3.27 -12.11
N TYR A 244 -10.74 -3.57 -13.29
CA TYR A 244 -10.84 -4.87 -13.93
C TYR A 244 -9.46 -5.54 -13.93
N PRO A 245 -9.30 -6.68 -13.26
CA PRO A 245 -8.02 -7.42 -13.23
C PRO A 245 -7.64 -7.99 -14.60
N ALA A 246 -8.64 -8.28 -15.46
CA ALA A 246 -8.44 -8.77 -16.82
C ALA A 246 -9.16 -7.83 -17.81
N ALA A 247 -8.38 -7.11 -18.61
CA ALA A 247 -8.87 -6.29 -19.71
C ALA A 247 -7.99 -6.56 -20.93
N TYR A 248 -8.53 -7.25 -21.93
CA TYR A 248 -7.76 -7.62 -23.10
C TYR A 248 -8.61 -7.60 -24.38
N SER A 249 -7.95 -7.41 -25.50
CA SER A 249 -8.51 -7.55 -26.84
C SER A 249 -7.81 -8.66 -27.60
N VAL A 250 -8.56 -9.34 -28.46
CA VAL A 250 -8.06 -10.35 -29.39
C VAL A 250 -8.37 -9.91 -30.80
N LEU A 251 -7.33 -9.75 -31.60
CA LEU A 251 -7.44 -9.35 -33.01
C LEU A 251 -6.89 -10.45 -33.90
N ILE A 252 -7.61 -10.77 -34.96
CA ILE A 252 -7.15 -11.70 -35.99
C ILE A 252 -6.26 -10.92 -36.97
N ASN A 253 -5.05 -11.42 -37.25
CA ASN A 253 -4.06 -10.70 -38.03
C ASN A 253 -4.09 -11.01 -39.53
N ASN A 254 -4.60 -12.18 -39.95
CA ASN A 254 -4.61 -12.62 -41.34
C ASN A 254 -6.02 -12.69 -41.92
N LEU A 255 -6.77 -11.57 -41.78
CA LEU A 255 -8.01 -11.34 -42.54
C LEU A 255 -7.69 -10.96 -43.96
N GLU A 256 -8.17 -11.70 -44.95
CA GLU A 256 -8.11 -11.31 -46.34
C GLU A 256 -9.37 -10.52 -46.74
N GLY A 257 -9.16 -9.26 -47.16
CA GLY A 257 -10.06 -8.43 -47.97
C GLY A 257 -11.40 -8.01 -47.34
N GLU A 258 -11.90 -6.84 -47.79
CA GLU A 258 -13.16 -6.23 -47.33
C GLU A 258 -14.45 -7.02 -47.68
N ASN A 259 -14.35 -8.14 -48.39
CA ASN A 259 -15.49 -8.88 -48.93
C ASN A 259 -15.69 -10.30 -48.41
N VAL A 260 -14.92 -10.74 -47.43
CA VAL A 260 -15.13 -12.03 -46.80
C VAL A 260 -15.90 -11.80 -45.49
N ASN A 261 -17.16 -12.22 -45.43
CA ASN A 261 -18.07 -12.13 -44.29
C ASN A 261 -17.39 -12.54 -42.99
N ASN A 262 -16.71 -11.61 -42.32
CA ASN A 262 -16.07 -11.80 -41.00
C ASN A 262 -15.24 -13.09 -40.87
N GLY A 263 -14.53 -13.48 -41.92
CA GLY A 263 -13.77 -14.73 -41.96
C GLY A 263 -12.30 -14.53 -42.33
N VAL A 264 -11.53 -15.60 -42.26
CA VAL A 264 -10.14 -15.69 -42.66
C VAL A 264 -10.04 -16.68 -43.81
N PHE A 265 -9.40 -16.30 -44.90
CA PHE A 265 -9.07 -17.24 -45.98
C PHE A 265 -7.78 -18.00 -45.58
N LEU A 266 -7.87 -19.31 -45.59
CA LEU A 266 -6.73 -20.21 -45.37
C LEU A 266 -6.54 -21.10 -46.59
N PRO A 267 -5.34 -21.15 -47.21
CA PRO A 267 -5.07 -22.05 -48.32
C PRO A 267 -5.10 -23.53 -47.88
N GLU A 268 -5.43 -24.40 -48.86
CA GLU A 268 -5.39 -25.86 -48.68
C GLU A 268 -3.98 -26.33 -48.28
N GLY A 269 -3.90 -27.31 -47.40
CA GLY A 269 -2.66 -27.83 -46.84
C GLY A 269 -2.28 -27.16 -45.55
N SER A 270 -0.98 -27.08 -45.30
CA SER A 270 -0.47 -26.45 -44.07
C SER A 270 -0.70 -24.95 -44.07
N SER A 271 -1.48 -24.47 -43.13
CA SER A 271 -1.82 -23.06 -42.97
C SER A 271 -1.74 -22.67 -41.51
N ASN A 272 -1.62 -21.37 -41.25
CA ASN A 272 -1.68 -20.86 -39.89
C ASN A 272 -2.73 -19.74 -39.76
N ILE A 273 -3.29 -19.61 -38.55
CA ILE A 273 -4.06 -18.47 -38.15
C ILE A 273 -3.33 -17.73 -37.04
N SER A 274 -3.22 -16.41 -37.13
CA SER A 274 -2.50 -15.61 -36.16
C SER A 274 -3.40 -14.56 -35.52
N PHE A 275 -3.10 -14.29 -34.25
CA PHE A 275 -3.82 -13.35 -33.42
C PHE A 275 -2.84 -12.40 -32.72
N SER A 276 -3.28 -11.17 -32.51
CA SER A 276 -2.67 -10.24 -31.57
C SER A 276 -3.51 -10.24 -30.30
N ILE A 277 -2.89 -10.56 -29.18
CA ILE A 277 -3.51 -10.47 -27.86
C ILE A 277 -2.96 -9.21 -27.21
N VAL A 278 -3.82 -8.25 -26.91
CA VAL A 278 -3.45 -6.97 -26.32
C VAL A 278 -3.93 -6.95 -24.87
N ASN A 279 -3.03 -6.78 -23.92
CA ASN A 279 -3.40 -6.46 -22.55
C ASN A 279 -3.68 -4.96 -22.45
N GLU A 280 -4.95 -4.59 -22.37
CA GLU A 280 -5.40 -3.20 -22.23
C GLU A 280 -5.47 -2.76 -20.74
N GLY A 281 -5.21 -3.71 -19.83
CA GLY A 281 -5.23 -3.49 -18.40
C GLY A 281 -3.89 -3.07 -17.84
N SER A 282 -3.90 -2.75 -16.55
CA SER A 282 -2.74 -2.33 -15.78
C SER A 282 -2.16 -3.45 -14.91
N TYR A 283 -2.66 -4.67 -15.06
CA TYR A 283 -2.19 -5.85 -14.35
C TYR A 283 -1.51 -6.81 -15.30
N ARG A 284 -0.51 -7.54 -14.81
CA ARG A 284 0.06 -8.70 -15.50
C ARG A 284 -1.03 -9.75 -15.68
N LEU A 285 -1.22 -10.25 -16.91
CA LEU A 285 -2.34 -11.08 -17.28
C LEU A 285 -1.87 -12.44 -17.81
N PRO A 286 -1.96 -13.51 -17.04
CA PRO A 286 -1.81 -14.87 -17.52
C PRO A 286 -3.09 -15.32 -18.23
N LEU A 287 -2.96 -15.89 -19.43
CA LEU A 287 -4.06 -16.39 -20.22
C LEU A 287 -3.76 -17.78 -20.75
N LEU A 288 -4.79 -18.63 -20.80
CA LEU A 288 -4.79 -19.90 -21.50
C LEU A 288 -5.62 -19.74 -22.79
N LEU A 289 -4.96 -19.86 -23.95
CA LEU A 289 -5.59 -19.81 -25.24
C LEU A 289 -5.86 -21.22 -25.74
N GLN A 290 -7.05 -21.47 -26.24
CA GLN A 290 -7.45 -22.74 -26.83
C GLN A 290 -8.10 -22.51 -28.19
N ILE A 291 -7.62 -23.20 -29.23
CA ILE A 291 -8.24 -23.17 -30.54
C ILE A 291 -8.93 -24.51 -30.82
N ALA A 292 -10.10 -24.42 -31.42
CA ALA A 292 -10.86 -25.54 -31.96
C ALA A 292 -11.60 -25.11 -33.23
N ASP A 293 -11.92 -26.06 -34.10
CA ASP A 293 -12.73 -25.81 -35.30
C ASP A 293 -13.63 -27.02 -35.59
N GLU A 294 -14.71 -26.79 -36.34
CA GLU A 294 -15.72 -27.82 -36.65
C GLU A 294 -15.19 -28.94 -37.52
N GLU A 295 -14.28 -28.63 -38.46
CA GLU A 295 -13.70 -29.59 -39.40
C GLU A 295 -12.44 -30.28 -38.83
N GLY A 296 -11.93 -29.88 -37.65
CA GLY A 296 -10.78 -30.45 -37.02
C GLY A 296 -9.44 -30.12 -37.69
N TRP A 297 -9.38 -29.04 -38.47
CA TRP A 297 -8.16 -28.62 -39.18
C TRP A 297 -7.04 -28.22 -38.28
N PHE A 298 -7.36 -27.62 -37.15
CA PHE A 298 -6.37 -27.18 -36.14
C PHE A 298 -6.16 -28.20 -35.02
N GLY A 299 -7.11 -29.15 -34.88
CA GLY A 299 -7.12 -30.04 -33.73
C GLY A 299 -7.28 -29.26 -32.42
N ALA A 300 -7.02 -29.94 -31.31
CA ALA A 300 -7.03 -29.30 -29.99
C ALA A 300 -5.62 -28.78 -29.67
N GLN A 301 -5.40 -27.48 -29.77
CA GLN A 301 -4.15 -26.83 -29.38
C GLN A 301 -4.40 -25.84 -28.28
N THR A 302 -3.48 -25.82 -27.30
CA THR A 302 -3.49 -24.88 -26.17
C THR A 302 -2.16 -24.13 -26.10
N LEU A 303 -2.21 -22.86 -25.68
CA LEU A 303 -1.05 -22.02 -25.50
C LEU A 303 -1.22 -21.16 -24.25
N GLU A 304 -0.28 -21.26 -23.32
CA GLU A 304 -0.21 -20.34 -22.19
C GLU A 304 0.61 -19.10 -22.57
N VAL A 305 0.07 -17.92 -22.30
CA VAL A 305 0.76 -16.66 -22.52
C VAL A 305 0.64 -15.78 -21.26
N THR A 306 1.63 -14.95 -21.03
CA THR A 306 1.58 -13.96 -19.97
C THR A 306 1.93 -12.61 -20.55
N LEU A 307 1.01 -11.66 -20.46
CA LEU A 307 1.17 -10.31 -20.98
C LEU A 307 1.44 -9.33 -19.84
N GLU A 308 2.47 -8.53 -19.99
CA GLU A 308 2.70 -7.38 -19.12
C GLU A 308 1.66 -6.28 -19.40
N PRO A 309 1.41 -5.34 -18.47
CA PRO A 309 0.49 -4.23 -18.66
C PRO A 309 0.75 -3.47 -19.97
N ASN A 310 -0.31 -3.13 -20.68
CA ASN A 310 -0.25 -2.38 -21.95
C ASN A 310 0.65 -3.00 -23.03
N SER A 311 0.83 -4.32 -23.00
CA SER A 311 1.65 -5.05 -23.98
C SER A 311 0.81 -5.82 -25.00
N THR A 312 1.42 -6.13 -26.14
CA THR A 312 0.83 -6.97 -27.20
C THR A 312 1.70 -8.18 -27.42
N GLN A 313 1.08 -9.35 -27.50
CA GLN A 313 1.74 -10.59 -27.89
C GLN A 313 1.09 -11.17 -29.14
N TYR A 314 1.94 -11.60 -30.08
CA TYR A 314 1.51 -12.28 -31.29
C TYR A 314 1.57 -13.79 -31.05
N VAL A 315 0.47 -14.47 -31.37
CA VAL A 315 0.34 -15.94 -31.25
C VAL A 315 -0.17 -16.52 -32.56
N SER A 316 0.20 -17.75 -32.88
CA SER A 316 -0.29 -18.42 -34.07
C SER A 316 -0.54 -19.91 -33.80
N PHE A 317 -1.56 -20.43 -34.47
CA PHE A 317 -1.91 -21.84 -34.45
C PHE A 317 -1.79 -22.41 -35.86
N ASN A 318 -1.20 -23.59 -35.97
CA ASN A 318 -1.02 -24.27 -37.25
C ASN A 318 -2.14 -25.28 -37.46
N GLY A 319 -2.70 -25.28 -38.68
CA GLY A 319 -3.73 -26.20 -39.11
C GLY A 319 -3.36 -26.88 -40.42
N ASN A 320 -4.09 -27.95 -40.77
CA ASN A 320 -4.00 -28.64 -42.06
C ASN A 320 -5.38 -28.61 -42.71
N ILE A 321 -5.55 -27.71 -43.66
CA ILE A 321 -6.83 -27.45 -44.32
C ILE A 321 -7.07 -28.52 -45.40
N ALA A 322 -8.11 -29.33 -45.20
CA ALA A 322 -8.38 -30.49 -46.05
C ALA A 322 -8.95 -30.16 -47.43
N SER A 323 -9.63 -29.02 -47.61
CA SER A 323 -10.18 -28.59 -48.90
C SER A 323 -10.41 -27.07 -48.88
N ALA A 324 -9.96 -26.39 -49.96
CA ALA A 324 -10.11 -24.96 -50.14
C ALA A 324 -11.55 -24.49 -50.33
N ASN A 325 -12.51 -25.39 -50.55
CA ASN A 325 -13.92 -25.07 -50.79
C ASN A 325 -14.80 -25.26 -49.54
N ASN A 326 -14.24 -25.69 -48.42
CA ASN A 326 -14.99 -25.86 -47.19
C ASN A 326 -14.88 -24.61 -46.32
N THR A 327 -15.89 -24.38 -45.47
CA THR A 327 -15.90 -23.39 -44.42
C THR A 327 -15.98 -24.12 -43.07
N SER A 328 -15.24 -23.62 -42.11
CA SER A 328 -15.28 -24.12 -40.72
C SER A 328 -15.43 -22.94 -39.76
N LEU A 329 -16.19 -23.12 -38.73
CA LEU A 329 -16.22 -22.16 -37.63
C LEU A 329 -15.00 -22.43 -36.72
N ILE A 330 -14.12 -21.44 -36.65
CA ILE A 330 -12.96 -21.50 -35.77
C ILE A 330 -13.32 -20.74 -34.48
N GLN A 331 -13.14 -21.41 -33.33
CA GLN A 331 -13.33 -20.85 -32.02
C GLN A 331 -11.98 -20.70 -31.31
N LEU A 332 -11.67 -19.48 -30.88
CA LEU A 332 -10.59 -19.20 -29.95
C LEU A 332 -11.21 -18.91 -28.58
N SER A 333 -10.93 -19.77 -27.60
CA SER A 333 -11.30 -19.56 -26.20
C SER A 333 -10.12 -18.96 -25.45
N VAL A 334 -10.40 -18.02 -24.57
CA VAL A 334 -9.41 -17.33 -23.76
C VAL A 334 -9.88 -17.40 -22.30
N GLU A 335 -9.10 -18.06 -21.44
CA GLU A 335 -9.37 -18.25 -20.00
C GLU A 335 -8.29 -17.62 -19.12
#